data_3f065e23bd762f2edda1eaff043140bc
#
_entry.id   3f065e23bd762f2edda1eaff043140bc
#
_cell.length_a   1.000
_cell.length_b   1.000
_cell.length_c   1.000
_cell.angle_alpha   90.00
_cell.angle_beta   90.00
_cell.angle_gamma   90.00
#
_symmetry.space_group_name_H-M   'P 1'
#
loop_
_entity.id
_entity.type
_entity.pdbx_description
1 polymer ?
#
loop_
_entity_poly.entity_id
_entity_poly.type
_entity_poly.pdbx_seq_one_letter_code
_entity_poly.pdbx_strand_id
1 'polypeptide(L)'
;MTTEQSHETSAEHSCGCGESHGESHESPKPQEVVVELPQPQTESGKLITITAKAAEKINEFMGEEKDKPEFLRIYVQGGGCSGLSYGMGFEKAAEEDDLTIEENGVKVLVDSMSQDHLQGANVDYIESLMGSGFKINNPNVTKSC
;
A
#
# COMPACT_ATOMS: atom_id res chain seq x y z
N MET A 1 14.34 16.17 -78.99
CA MET A 1 15.80 16.19 -79.27
C MET A 1 16.42 15.47 -78.09
N THR A 2 16.59 14.19 -78.31
CA THR A 2 17.86 13.49 -78.49
C THR A 2 18.69 13.45 -77.26
N THR A 3 19.06 12.40 -76.70
CA THR A 3 19.46 11.00 -76.98
C THR A 3 20.17 10.50 -75.77
N GLU A 4 19.80 9.28 -75.22
CA GLU A 4 20.57 8.05 -75.39
C GLU A 4 21.93 8.13 -74.67
N GLN A 5 22.39 7.14 -74.02
CA GLN A 5 22.45 5.69 -74.01
C GLN A 5 23.31 5.29 -72.83
N SER A 6 22.88 4.27 -72.02
CA SER A 6 23.35 2.91 -72.00
C SER A 6 24.83 2.68 -71.66
N HIS A 7 25.05 1.78 -70.74
CA HIS A 7 25.82 0.52 -70.71
C HIS A 7 26.10 0.14 -69.24
N GLU A 8 25.53 -0.91 -68.70
CA GLU A 8 25.98 -2.30 -68.76
C GLU A 8 27.46 -2.55 -68.46
N THR A 9 27.70 -3.26 -67.41
CA THR A 9 28.35 -4.56 -67.29
C THR A 9 28.76 -4.77 -65.87
N SER A 10 28.23 -5.78 -65.19
CA SER A 10 28.75 -7.15 -65.06
C SER A 10 30.12 -7.31 -64.44
N ALA A 11 30.16 -8.03 -63.40
CA ALA A 11 31.05 -9.12 -62.97
C ALA A 11 31.31 -9.07 -61.47
N GLU A 12 30.74 -9.97 -60.68
CA GLU A 12 31.28 -11.28 -60.26
C GLU A 12 32.65 -11.21 -59.60
N HIS A 13 32.63 -11.71 -58.44
CA HIS A 13 33.55 -12.59 -57.72
C HIS A 13 33.78 -12.10 -56.29
N SER A 14 33.36 -12.88 -55.40
CA SER A 14 33.97 -14.12 -54.83
C SER A 14 34.47 -13.86 -53.41
N CYS A 15 33.87 -14.63 -52.54
CA CYS A 15 34.47 -15.27 -51.39
C CYS A 15 35.54 -14.55 -50.59
N GLY A 16 35.20 -14.23 -49.39
CA GLY A 16 36.13 -13.95 -48.30
C GLY A 16 35.50 -14.31 -47.01
N CYS A 17 35.64 -15.54 -46.57
CA CYS A 17 35.48 -15.93 -45.21
C CYS A 17 36.42 -15.09 -44.35
N GLY A 18 35.85 -14.40 -43.38
CA GLY A 18 36.60 -13.70 -42.37
C GLY A 18 35.79 -13.72 -41.09
N GLU A 19 36.12 -14.69 -40.31
CA GLU A 19 35.72 -14.93 -38.92
C GLU A 19 35.74 -13.66 -38.10
N SER A 20 34.66 -13.63 -37.29
CA SER A 20 34.76 -13.48 -35.87
C SER A 20 35.01 -12.10 -35.31
N HIS A 21 34.34 -11.98 -34.42
CA HIS A 21 34.23 -11.33 -33.13
C HIS A 21 32.99 -10.46 -33.05
N GLY A 22 31.90 -11.14 -32.75
CA GLY A 22 30.74 -10.54 -32.15
C GLY A 22 31.11 -9.98 -30.79
N GLU A 23 31.45 -8.76 -30.73
CA GLU A 23 31.26 -7.99 -29.51
C GLU A 23 29.81 -7.56 -29.52
N SER A 24 29.04 -8.39 -28.85
CA SER A 24 27.72 -8.03 -28.38
C SER A 24 27.87 -6.87 -27.42
N HIS A 25 27.75 -5.68 -27.93
CA HIS A 25 27.40 -4.53 -27.14
C HIS A 25 25.97 -4.76 -26.67
N GLU A 26 25.89 -5.50 -25.57
CA GLU A 26 24.73 -5.56 -24.74
C GLU A 26 24.53 -4.14 -24.15
N SER A 27 23.66 -3.42 -24.79
CA SER A 27 23.15 -2.17 -24.23
C SER A 27 22.54 -2.49 -22.88
N PRO A 28 22.94 -1.82 -21.81
CA PRO A 28 22.27 -2.01 -20.53
C PRO A 28 20.83 -1.57 -20.73
N LYS A 29 19.92 -2.53 -20.60
CA LYS A 29 18.50 -2.23 -20.46
C LYS A 29 18.35 -1.23 -19.33
N PRO A 30 17.59 -0.15 -19.51
CA PRO A 30 17.24 0.71 -18.41
C PRO A 30 16.57 -0.17 -17.36
N GLN A 31 17.23 -0.28 -16.23
CA GLN A 31 16.61 -0.86 -15.04
C GLN A 31 15.50 0.09 -14.69
N GLU A 32 14.27 -0.31 -15.01
CA GLU A 32 13.11 0.28 -14.40
C GLU A 32 13.27 0.09 -12.89
N VAL A 33 13.63 1.17 -12.24
CA VAL A 33 13.53 1.26 -10.80
C VAL A 33 12.03 1.28 -10.54
N VAL A 34 11.48 0.09 -10.40
CA VAL A 34 10.15 -0.07 -9.84
C VAL A 34 10.27 0.46 -8.43
N VAL A 35 9.88 1.70 -8.23
CA VAL A 35 9.61 2.24 -6.91
C VAL A 35 8.40 1.47 -6.42
N GLU A 36 8.67 0.36 -5.79
CA GLU A 36 7.68 -0.43 -5.10
C GLU A 36 7.14 0.46 -3.99
N LEU A 37 6.00 1.06 -4.27
CA LEU A 37 5.16 1.67 -3.24
C LEU A 37 4.98 0.62 -2.17
N PRO A 38 5.26 0.91 -0.90
CA PRO A 38 5.03 -0.04 0.18
C PRO A 38 3.57 -0.45 0.13
N GLN A 39 3.34 -1.62 -0.43
CA GLN A 39 2.04 -2.25 -0.36
C GLN A 39 1.80 -2.56 1.12
N PRO A 40 0.62 -2.27 1.65
CA PRO A 40 0.29 -2.69 2.99
C PRO A 40 0.45 -4.22 3.02
N GLN A 41 1.47 -4.66 3.73
CA GLN A 41 1.69 -6.08 3.94
C GLN A 41 0.55 -6.56 4.83
N THR A 42 -0.44 -7.16 4.21
CA THR A 42 -1.46 -7.92 4.90
C THR A 42 -0.80 -9.20 5.43
N GLU A 43 -0.14 -9.09 6.56
CA GLU A 43 0.26 -10.28 7.30
C GLU A 43 -1.02 -10.96 7.80
N SER A 44 -1.39 -12.00 7.07
CA SER A 44 -2.50 -12.90 7.43
C SER A 44 -2.25 -13.47 8.83
N GLY A 45 -3.00 -12.99 9.80
CA GLY A 45 -2.93 -13.46 11.19
C GLY A 45 -2.96 -12.37 12.25
N LYS A 46 -2.79 -11.11 11.88
CA LYS A 46 -2.96 -9.98 12.80
C LYS A 46 -4.42 -9.57 12.86
N LEU A 47 -4.90 -9.33 14.06
CA LEU A 47 -6.28 -8.87 14.27
C LEU A 47 -6.50 -7.50 13.61
N ILE A 48 -5.57 -6.58 13.85
CA ILE A 48 -5.58 -5.23 13.28
C ILE A 48 -4.17 -4.88 12.81
N THR A 49 -4.07 -4.19 11.69
CA THR A 49 -2.83 -3.59 11.21
C THR A 49 -3.00 -2.07 11.15
N ILE A 50 -2.00 -1.34 11.62
CA ILE A 50 -1.97 0.12 11.55
C ILE A 50 -0.83 0.52 10.62
N THR A 51 -1.10 1.36 9.63
CA THR A 51 -0.03 1.89 8.77
C THR A 51 0.88 2.82 9.56
N ALA A 52 2.15 2.92 9.17
CA ALA A 52 3.11 3.80 9.82
C ALA A 52 2.61 5.26 9.86
N LYS A 53 2.01 5.72 8.77
CA LYS A 53 1.42 7.06 8.68
C LYS A 53 0.26 7.26 9.67
N ALA A 54 -0.60 6.25 9.81
CA ALA A 54 -1.68 6.29 10.78
C ALA A 54 -1.13 6.29 12.22
N ALA A 55 -0.11 5.47 12.50
CA ALA A 55 0.52 5.42 13.82
C ALA A 55 1.17 6.75 14.21
N GLU A 56 1.85 7.41 13.29
CA GLU A 56 2.43 8.74 13.53
C GLU A 56 1.33 9.76 13.90
N LYS A 57 0.25 9.79 13.15
CA LYS A 57 -0.86 10.70 13.41
C LYS A 57 -1.61 10.38 14.70
N ILE A 58 -1.78 9.13 15.03
CA ILE A 58 -2.37 8.72 16.30
C ILE A 58 -1.51 9.21 17.47
N ASN A 59 -0.19 8.99 17.40
CA ASN A 59 0.73 9.46 18.44
C ASN A 59 0.75 10.99 18.55
N GLU A 60 0.64 11.71 17.43
CA GLU A 60 0.53 13.17 17.40
C GLU A 60 -0.73 13.62 18.15
N PHE A 61 -1.89 13.07 17.82
CA PHE A 61 -3.15 13.37 18.50
C PHE A 61 -3.14 12.99 19.98
N MET A 62 -2.58 11.83 20.31
CA MET A 62 -2.43 11.41 21.72
C MET A 62 -1.50 12.37 22.50
N GLY A 63 -0.50 12.93 21.84
CA GLY A 63 0.41 13.92 22.44
C GLY A 63 -0.21 15.32 22.64
N GLU A 64 -1.14 15.70 21.79
CA GLU A 64 -1.84 17.00 21.84
C GLU A 64 -3.00 17.00 22.84
N GLU A 65 -3.58 15.85 23.14
CA GLU A 65 -4.67 15.70 24.09
C GLU A 65 -4.21 16.06 25.52
N LYS A 66 -4.97 16.93 26.18
CA LYS A 66 -4.68 17.39 27.54
C LYS A 66 -4.68 16.27 28.56
N ASP A 67 -5.45 15.24 28.29
CA ASP A 67 -5.67 14.11 29.17
C ASP A 67 -4.67 12.97 28.96
N LYS A 68 -3.78 13.06 27.97
CA LYS A 68 -2.76 12.07 27.63
C LYS A 68 -3.31 10.66 27.58
N PRO A 69 -4.18 10.36 26.62
CA PRO A 69 -4.67 9.01 26.45
C PRO A 69 -3.48 8.07 26.10
N GLU A 70 -3.54 6.85 26.58
CA GLU A 70 -2.50 5.86 26.31
C GLU A 70 -2.92 4.84 25.28
N PHE A 71 -4.21 4.78 24.98
CA PHE A 71 -4.79 3.76 24.14
C PHE A 71 -5.69 4.35 23.06
N LEU A 72 -5.65 3.74 21.89
CA LEU A 72 -6.61 3.96 20.83
C LEU A 72 -7.68 2.86 20.88
N ARG A 73 -8.91 3.19 21.24
CA ARG A 73 -10.01 2.22 21.22
C ARG A 73 -10.67 2.17 19.85
N ILE A 74 -10.79 0.99 19.28
CA ILE A 74 -11.51 0.74 18.04
C ILE A 74 -12.70 -0.15 18.33
N TYR A 75 -13.87 0.32 17.94
CA TYR A 75 -15.12 -0.41 18.17
C TYR A 75 -15.99 -0.43 16.92
N VAL A 76 -16.83 -1.44 16.82
CA VAL A 76 -17.75 -1.63 15.72
C VAL A 76 -19.18 -1.38 16.21
N GLN A 77 -19.89 -0.51 15.52
CA GLN A 77 -21.30 -0.25 15.78
C GLN A 77 -22.16 -0.82 14.67
N GLY A 78 -23.26 -1.43 15.05
CA GLY A 78 -24.27 -1.85 14.09
C GLY A 78 -24.94 -0.64 13.44
N GLY A 79 -24.80 -0.51 12.14
CA GLY A 79 -25.29 0.63 11.37
C GLY A 79 -26.68 0.45 10.72
N GLY A 80 -27.53 -0.42 11.26
CA GLY A 80 -28.86 -0.64 10.68
C GLY A 80 -28.79 -1.17 9.24
N CYS A 81 -29.54 -0.53 8.32
CA CYS A 81 -29.59 -0.95 6.91
C CYS A 81 -28.29 -0.75 6.12
N SER A 82 -27.35 0.02 6.65
CA SER A 82 -26.10 0.40 5.95
C SER A 82 -24.93 -0.52 6.25
N GLY A 83 -25.05 -1.48 7.16
CA GLY A 83 -23.98 -2.37 7.57
C GLY A 83 -23.29 -1.93 8.85
N LEU A 84 -22.04 -2.32 9.02
CA LEU A 84 -21.23 -2.01 10.20
C LEU A 84 -20.53 -0.65 10.05
N SER A 85 -20.56 0.13 11.11
CA SER A 85 -19.81 1.38 11.22
C SER A 85 -18.66 1.20 12.20
N TYR A 86 -17.50 1.70 11.86
CA TYR A 86 -16.32 1.67 12.72
C TYR A 86 -16.17 3.01 13.42
N GLY A 87 -15.95 2.95 14.74
CA GLY A 87 -15.63 4.11 15.55
C GLY A 87 -14.24 3.99 16.14
N MET A 88 -13.62 5.13 16.37
CA MET A 88 -12.34 5.23 17.07
C MET A 88 -12.44 6.27 18.15
N GLY A 89 -11.81 6.02 19.27
CA GLY A 89 -11.73 6.94 20.39
C GLY A 89 -10.40 6.80 21.11
N PHE A 90 -10.08 7.77 21.94
CA PHE A 90 -8.89 7.72 22.78
C PHE A 90 -9.29 7.44 24.22
N GLU A 91 -8.61 6.48 24.83
CA GLU A 91 -8.88 6.04 26.21
C GLU A 91 -7.63 6.10 27.06
N LYS A 92 -7.82 6.31 28.37
CA LYS A 92 -6.72 6.36 29.35
C LYS A 92 -6.43 5.00 29.97
N ALA A 93 -7.40 4.12 29.98
CA ALA A 93 -7.29 2.81 30.60
C ALA A 93 -7.99 1.76 29.76
N ALA A 94 -7.46 0.55 29.79
CA ALA A 94 -8.10 -0.62 29.21
C ALA A 94 -9.13 -1.18 30.18
N GLU A 95 -10.23 -1.67 29.67
CA GLU A 95 -11.21 -2.45 30.41
C GLU A 95 -10.78 -3.92 30.50
N GLU A 96 -11.34 -4.68 31.43
CA GLU A 96 -10.96 -6.08 31.65
C GLU A 96 -11.26 -6.98 30.45
N ASP A 97 -12.27 -6.62 29.66
CA ASP A 97 -12.72 -7.38 28.50
C ASP A 97 -12.07 -6.89 27.19
N ASP A 98 -11.25 -5.85 27.24
CA ASP A 98 -10.60 -5.29 26.05
C ASP A 98 -9.33 -6.06 25.69
N LEU A 99 -9.22 -6.39 24.42
CA LEU A 99 -7.97 -6.93 23.89
C LEU A 99 -7.01 -5.79 23.57
N THR A 100 -5.86 -5.80 24.22
CA THR A 100 -4.79 -4.82 23.95
C THR A 100 -3.84 -5.36 22.90
N ILE A 101 -3.68 -4.63 21.82
CA ILE A 101 -2.75 -4.94 20.73
C ILE A 101 -1.77 -3.78 20.60
N GLU A 102 -0.49 -4.09 20.48
CA GLU A 102 0.53 -3.08 20.20
C GLU A 102 1.00 -3.21 18.75
N GLU A 103 0.81 -2.16 17.97
CA GLU A 103 1.22 -2.10 16.57
C GLU A 103 1.85 -0.74 16.27
N ASN A 104 3.08 -0.76 15.71
CA ASN A 104 3.86 0.43 15.38
C ASN A 104 3.99 1.46 16.51
N GLY A 105 4.07 0.99 17.77
CA GLY A 105 4.19 1.85 18.94
C GLY A 105 2.88 2.48 19.41
N VAL A 106 1.76 2.07 18.85
CA VAL A 106 0.42 2.46 19.29
C VAL A 106 -0.24 1.29 20.01
N LYS A 107 -0.77 1.54 21.19
CA LYS A 107 -1.57 0.57 21.92
C LYS A 107 -3.04 0.71 21.52
N VAL A 108 -3.58 -0.35 20.94
CA VAL A 108 -4.96 -0.40 20.46
C VAL A 108 -5.78 -1.27 21.37
N LEU A 109 -6.93 -0.76 21.81
CA LEU A 109 -7.95 -1.53 22.51
C LEU A 109 -9.04 -1.95 21.54
N VAL A 110 -9.35 -3.21 21.56
CA VAL A 110 -10.45 -3.79 20.79
C VAL A 110 -11.43 -4.44 21.75
N ASP A 111 -12.65 -3.98 21.72
CA ASP A 111 -13.76 -4.55 22.46
C ASP A 111 -13.99 -6.01 22.06
N SER A 112 -14.30 -6.87 23.02
CA SER A 112 -14.50 -8.31 22.81
C SER A 112 -15.56 -8.61 21.75
N MET A 113 -16.62 -7.83 21.69
CA MET A 113 -17.68 -7.98 20.69
C MET A 113 -17.25 -7.53 19.30
N SER A 114 -16.27 -6.63 19.21
CA SER A 114 -15.77 -6.10 17.95
C SER A 114 -14.63 -6.94 17.35
N GLN A 115 -14.01 -7.82 18.11
CA GLN A 115 -12.86 -8.63 17.68
C GLN A 115 -13.15 -9.43 16.40
N ASP A 116 -14.28 -10.11 16.36
CA ASP A 116 -14.67 -10.94 15.21
C ASP A 116 -14.86 -10.10 13.92
N HIS A 117 -15.29 -8.87 14.09
CA HIS A 117 -15.53 -7.95 12.99
C HIS A 117 -14.29 -7.18 12.55
N LEU A 118 -13.26 -7.13 13.39
CA LEU A 118 -12.02 -6.39 13.13
C LEU A 118 -10.87 -7.28 12.64
N GLN A 119 -11.09 -8.57 12.51
CA GLN A 119 -10.06 -9.49 12.02
C GLN A 119 -9.57 -9.08 10.61
N GLY A 120 -8.27 -8.83 10.50
CA GLY A 120 -7.65 -8.39 9.26
C GLY A 120 -7.95 -6.94 8.88
N ALA A 121 -8.54 -6.15 9.78
CA ALA A 121 -8.78 -4.74 9.53
C ALA A 121 -7.46 -3.96 9.44
N ASN A 122 -7.43 -3.02 8.51
CA ASN A 122 -6.30 -2.14 8.30
C ASN A 122 -6.73 -0.69 8.59
N VAL A 123 -6.02 -0.03 9.49
CA VAL A 123 -6.21 1.38 9.83
C VAL A 123 -5.20 2.22 9.09
N ASP A 124 -5.69 3.10 8.25
CA ASP A 124 -4.88 4.02 7.47
C ASP A 124 -5.29 5.47 7.71
N TYR A 125 -4.38 6.40 7.50
CA TYR A 125 -4.65 7.82 7.56
C TYR A 125 -4.58 8.44 6.18
N ILE A 126 -5.69 9.02 5.75
CA ILE A 126 -5.83 9.63 4.44
C ILE A 126 -5.87 11.14 4.58
N GLU A 127 -4.99 11.79 3.85
CA GLU A 127 -5.01 13.24 3.65
C GLU A 127 -5.47 13.53 2.23
N SER A 128 -6.54 14.24 2.09
CA SER A 128 -7.06 14.69 0.80
C SER A 128 -7.34 16.19 0.82
N LEU A 129 -7.52 16.76 -0.36
CA LEU A 129 -7.88 18.17 -0.50
C LEU A 129 -9.23 18.53 0.14
N MET A 130 -10.07 17.53 0.38
CA MET A 130 -11.40 17.69 0.99
C MET A 130 -11.41 17.40 2.50
N GLY A 131 -10.27 17.04 3.07
CA GLY A 131 -10.14 16.72 4.48
C GLY A 131 -9.18 15.57 4.74
N SER A 132 -8.80 15.43 5.98
CA SER A 132 -7.96 14.35 6.46
C SER A 132 -8.72 13.52 7.49
N GLY A 133 -8.42 12.25 7.58
CA GLY A 133 -9.08 11.36 8.53
C GLY A 133 -8.57 9.93 8.51
N PHE A 134 -8.96 9.20 9.51
CA PHE A 134 -8.65 7.78 9.60
C PHE A 134 -9.66 6.97 8.77
N LYS A 135 -9.15 6.01 8.05
CA LYS A 135 -9.95 5.05 7.29
C LYS A 135 -9.65 3.65 7.78
N ILE A 136 -10.70 2.94 8.15
CA ILE A 136 -10.61 1.52 8.49
C ILE A 136 -11.06 0.72 7.28
N ASN A 137 -10.18 -0.09 6.76
CA ASN A 137 -10.44 -0.99 5.65
C ASN A 137 -10.45 -2.43 6.17
N ASN A 138 -11.58 -3.10 6.03
CA ASN A 138 -11.72 -4.48 6.48
C ASN A 138 -12.04 -5.38 5.29
N PRO A 139 -11.16 -6.31 4.94
CA PRO A 139 -11.36 -7.21 3.82
C PRO A 139 -12.51 -8.22 4.05
N ASN A 140 -12.87 -8.48 5.30
CA ASN A 140 -13.92 -9.43 5.65
C ASN A 140 -15.33 -8.84 5.51
N VAL A 141 -15.46 -7.52 5.45
CA VAL A 141 -16.73 -6.83 5.24
C VAL A 141 -16.85 -6.43 3.78
N THR A 142 -17.53 -7.24 3.01
CA THR A 142 -17.65 -7.11 1.56
C THR A 142 -18.58 -5.98 1.09
N LYS A 143 -19.18 -5.23 2.01
CA LYS A 143 -19.97 -4.05 1.65
C LYS A 143 -19.82 -2.96 2.70
N SER A 144 -18.89 -2.07 2.43
CA SER A 144 -18.98 -0.71 2.91
C SER A 144 -19.78 0.08 1.86
N CYS A 145 -20.95 0.48 2.19
CA CYS A 145 -21.64 1.49 1.40
C CYS A 145 -20.97 2.84 1.57
#